data_c0531f19ad6b893fa048c347206bc7f7
#
_entry.id   c0531f19ad6b893fa048c347206bc7f7
#
_cell.length_a   1.000
_cell.length_b   1.000
_cell.length_c   1.000
_cell.angle_alpha   90.00
_cell.angle_beta   90.00
_cell.angle_gamma   90.00
#
_symmetry.space_group_name_H-M   'P 1'
#
loop_
_entity.id
_entity.type
_entity.pdbx_description
1 polymer ?
#
loop_
_entity_poly.entity_id
_entity_poly.type
_entity_poly.pdbx_seq_one_letter_code
_entity_poly.pdbx_strand_id
1 'polypeptide(L)'
;MRSTWKRILAFSLLGSCAFAAIGCNNTPSTPGADETAPTAEVTPAPTQPPADITEKTDYVTEQWIAVEIPFEATERITKIEQAEVDVTFTNRTTSTTLKMPAFWNGGEEWKVRFAPTECGIWDYTVSTKGTELGLAGKTGTLACNAYKGDLEIYKRGFLKTEKNTRYFLYNDGTPFFYLGDTHWTMLTEEFDSAGPNADGIDTDSHFKYIVDKRVEQKFTVYQSEPIGAGFDATNGITRADIKGFENCDKYFQYIAEKGLVHANAQLIFPGSITQNFFDDDYLYHVTRYWVARYAAYPVLWTLGQEVDDAPNFSTLGDIYPIYQKMCKIIYELDPYKHPITAHQMNAATIGAVGNTSVRGVDGGYGNYDPSKTQVTGTTKRSVFFGMEEHTWWGAQWRPTVDQQYNFEIPKNYWDFGEGKVTINYESRYDYLYTKNFGARVSGWISYLSGMYGYGYGGADMWYYKTTYTMDQPAYDGIDTVTVEDKKTTWGQMMKMPIGDQMTYLQNFFTALSWWKLIPEFDNNEYFVKSEAKSGYYAAAHDENNTYVVYLYNKTTDSAGGLGKMDPAATYTAKWFDPRTGEYTVISDSITAADGTYDIPQKPVADDMVLLVTKN
;
A
#
# COMPACT_ATOMS: atom_id res chain seq x y z
N MET A 1 -27.06 13.06 11.30
CA MET A 1 -25.83 12.37 10.84
C MET A 1 -25.76 10.85 11.14
N ARG A 2 -26.75 10.24 11.80
CA ARG A 2 -26.75 8.78 12.12
C ARG A 2 -27.57 7.91 11.14
N SER A 3 -28.12 8.44 10.08
CA SER A 3 -29.07 7.70 9.21
C SER A 3 -28.51 7.26 7.83
N THR A 4 -27.38 7.75 7.41
CA THR A 4 -26.84 7.49 6.06
C THR A 4 -26.04 6.18 5.94
N TRP A 5 -25.48 5.71 7.02
CA TRP A 5 -24.61 4.52 7.05
C TRP A 5 -25.34 3.16 6.96
N LYS A 6 -26.64 3.13 7.21
CA LYS A 6 -27.43 1.87 7.19
C LYS A 6 -27.72 1.29 5.80
N ARG A 7 -27.39 1.99 4.70
CA ARG A 7 -27.72 1.53 3.34
C ARG A 7 -26.56 0.89 2.57
N ILE A 8 -25.35 0.94 3.07
CA ILE A 8 -24.14 0.61 2.28
C ILE A 8 -23.77 -0.89 2.28
N LEU A 9 -24.34 -1.70 3.16
CA LEU A 9 -23.90 -3.08 3.37
C LEU A 9 -24.81 -4.18 2.80
N ALA A 10 -25.81 -3.86 2.01
CA ALA A 10 -26.86 -4.81 1.61
C ALA A 10 -26.71 -5.44 0.20
N PHE A 11 -25.65 -5.17 -0.55
CA PHE A 11 -25.58 -5.61 -1.96
C PHE A 11 -24.30 -6.35 -2.33
N SER A 12 -24.03 -7.50 -1.74
CA SER A 12 -23.04 -8.42 -2.29
C SER A 12 -23.46 -9.89 -2.21
N LEU A 13 -24.71 -10.17 -2.54
CA LEU A 13 -25.17 -11.55 -2.70
C LEU A 13 -26.06 -11.62 -3.94
N LEU A 14 -25.60 -12.37 -4.93
CA LEU A 14 -26.33 -13.16 -5.90
C LEU A 14 -25.73 -13.11 -7.32
N GLY A 15 -25.43 -14.29 -7.86
CA GLY A 15 -25.38 -14.50 -9.28
C GLY A 15 -24.30 -15.43 -9.82
N SER A 16 -24.36 -16.73 -9.48
CA SER A 16 -23.70 -17.74 -10.30
C SER A 16 -24.55 -18.06 -11.52
N CYS A 17 -24.08 -17.80 -12.72
CA CYS A 17 -24.63 -18.37 -13.95
C CYS A 17 -23.50 -18.79 -14.88
N ALA A 18 -23.51 -20.05 -15.25
CA ALA A 18 -22.62 -20.68 -16.21
C ALA A 18 -22.94 -20.24 -17.64
N PHE A 19 -21.95 -19.98 -18.46
CA PHE A 19 -22.08 -19.97 -19.93
C PHE A 19 -20.96 -20.73 -20.63
N ALA A 20 -21.41 -21.44 -21.67
CA ALA A 20 -20.66 -22.39 -22.46
C ALA A 20 -19.68 -21.69 -23.44
N ALA A 21 -18.56 -22.37 -23.68
CA ALA A 21 -17.54 -22.00 -24.66
C ALA A 21 -17.98 -22.21 -26.11
N ILE A 22 -17.66 -21.26 -26.96
CA ILE A 22 -17.53 -21.48 -28.42
C ILE A 22 -16.12 -21.06 -28.81
N GLY A 23 -15.35 -22.02 -29.30
CA GLY A 23 -13.97 -21.82 -29.71
C GLY A 23 -13.84 -21.15 -31.08
N CYS A 24 -12.84 -20.32 -31.24
CA CYS A 24 -12.23 -19.99 -32.52
C CYS A 24 -10.71 -19.93 -32.36
N ASN A 25 -10.04 -20.81 -33.09
CA ASN A 25 -8.58 -20.83 -33.26
C ASN A 25 -8.08 -19.57 -33.96
N ASN A 26 -7.19 -18.84 -33.32
CA ASN A 26 -6.20 -18.03 -34.02
C ASN A 26 -4.93 -17.96 -33.16
N THR A 27 -3.85 -18.50 -33.72
CA THR A 27 -2.49 -18.47 -33.15
C THR A 27 -1.92 -17.05 -33.24
N PRO A 28 -1.50 -16.42 -32.16
CA PRO A 28 -0.67 -15.20 -32.25
C PRO A 28 0.81 -15.59 -32.32
N SER A 29 1.51 -14.97 -33.24
CA SER A 29 2.95 -15.00 -33.40
C SER A 29 3.63 -14.36 -32.18
N THR A 30 4.59 -15.06 -31.60
CA THR A 30 5.49 -14.64 -30.52
C THR A 30 6.30 -13.40 -30.93
N PRO A 31 6.32 -12.32 -30.14
CA PRO A 31 7.38 -11.33 -30.24
C PRO A 31 8.64 -11.86 -29.52
N GLY A 32 9.78 -11.72 -30.17
CA GLY A 32 11.05 -12.24 -29.69
C GLY A 32 11.48 -11.65 -28.36
N ALA A 33 12.01 -12.51 -27.53
CA ALA A 33 12.76 -12.16 -26.36
C ALA A 33 14.07 -11.48 -26.78
N ASP A 34 14.23 -10.22 -26.43
CA ASP A 34 15.55 -9.63 -26.18
C ASP A 34 15.39 -8.29 -25.45
N GLU A 35 15.49 -8.35 -24.11
CA GLU A 35 15.98 -7.23 -23.29
C GLU A 35 16.28 -7.78 -21.89
N THR A 36 17.56 -7.96 -21.64
CA THR A 36 18.12 -8.28 -20.33
C THR A 36 17.71 -7.23 -19.30
N ALA A 37 17.04 -7.66 -18.23
CA ALA A 37 16.78 -6.82 -17.08
C ALA A 37 18.08 -6.23 -16.54
N PRO A 38 18.14 -4.94 -16.17
CA PRO A 38 19.32 -4.36 -15.59
C PRO A 38 19.62 -5.04 -14.25
N THR A 39 20.76 -5.70 -14.16
CA THR A 39 21.34 -6.14 -12.89
C THR A 39 21.61 -4.89 -12.07
N ALA A 40 20.89 -4.70 -10.99
CA ALA A 40 21.22 -3.68 -10.01
C ALA A 40 22.62 -4.00 -9.45
N GLU A 41 23.62 -3.24 -9.90
CA GLU A 41 24.91 -3.20 -9.22
C GLU A 41 24.68 -2.66 -7.83
N VAL A 42 24.99 -3.48 -6.82
CA VAL A 42 24.99 -3.06 -5.41
C VAL A 42 26.08 -2.01 -5.29
N THR A 43 25.70 -0.76 -5.20
CA THR A 43 26.63 0.34 -4.92
C THR A 43 27.29 0.05 -3.57
N PRO A 44 28.63 0.13 -3.44
CA PRO A 44 29.30 -0.14 -2.17
C PRO A 44 28.76 0.80 -1.09
N ALA A 45 28.56 0.24 0.11
CA ALA A 45 28.10 0.97 1.28
C ALA A 45 28.94 2.25 1.49
N PRO A 46 28.33 3.39 1.83
CA PRO A 46 29.04 4.64 1.98
C PRO A 46 30.07 4.55 3.09
N THR A 47 31.27 4.95 2.76
CA THR A 47 32.32 5.26 3.70
C THR A 47 31.81 6.26 4.73
N GLN A 48 32.13 6.04 5.98
CA GLN A 48 31.86 6.84 7.19
C GLN A 48 30.95 8.08 7.01
N PRO A 49 29.86 8.20 7.79
CA PRO A 49 28.95 9.33 7.63
C PRO A 49 29.71 10.66 7.71
N PRO A 50 29.33 11.67 6.92
CA PRO A 50 29.95 12.97 6.96
C PRO A 50 29.87 13.55 8.38
N ALA A 51 30.92 14.29 8.78
CA ALA A 51 30.95 14.98 10.08
C ALA A 51 29.77 15.95 10.19
N ASP A 52 29.26 16.13 11.41
CA ASP A 52 28.18 17.09 11.66
C ASP A 52 28.56 18.49 11.22
N ILE A 53 27.58 19.20 10.70
CA ILE A 53 27.71 20.60 10.30
C ILE A 53 27.87 21.46 11.54
N THR A 54 28.99 22.21 11.60
CA THR A 54 29.31 23.11 12.72
C THR A 54 28.94 24.58 12.47
N GLU A 55 28.60 24.91 11.22
CA GLU A 55 28.10 26.24 10.89
C GLU A 55 26.76 26.47 11.59
N LYS A 56 26.61 27.66 12.20
CA LYS A 56 25.37 28.06 12.89
C LYS A 56 24.29 28.38 11.83
N THR A 57 23.20 27.64 11.87
CA THR A 57 22.01 27.84 11.04
C THR A 57 20.78 28.14 11.90
N ASP A 58 19.69 28.59 11.28
CA ASP A 58 18.44 28.88 11.99
C ASP A 58 17.77 27.57 12.46
N TYR A 59 17.90 26.50 11.68
CA TYR A 59 17.33 25.18 11.97
C TYR A 59 18.36 24.08 11.74
N VAL A 60 18.16 22.93 12.41
CA VAL A 60 18.98 21.72 12.25
C VAL A 60 18.07 20.52 12.20
N THR A 61 18.33 19.61 11.28
CA THR A 61 17.68 18.30 11.20
C THR A 61 18.66 17.24 10.65
N GLU A 62 18.18 16.01 10.53
CA GLU A 62 18.89 14.93 9.85
C GLU A 62 18.22 14.64 8.49
N GLN A 63 18.97 14.00 7.60
CA GLN A 63 18.51 13.64 6.26
C GLN A 63 17.20 12.82 6.33
N TRP A 64 16.22 13.18 5.52
CA TRP A 64 14.86 12.63 5.46
C TRP A 64 13.99 12.86 6.69
N ILE A 65 14.48 13.54 7.72
CA ILE A 65 13.69 13.89 8.90
C ILE A 65 13.02 15.26 8.69
N ALA A 66 11.69 15.28 8.82
CA ALA A 66 10.92 16.51 8.67
C ALA A 66 11.26 17.53 9.77
N VAL A 67 11.50 18.78 9.35
CA VAL A 67 11.56 19.95 10.23
C VAL A 67 10.41 20.87 9.90
N GLU A 68 9.80 21.47 10.91
CA GLU A 68 8.75 22.48 10.76
C GLU A 68 9.31 23.88 10.99
N ILE A 69 9.11 24.76 10.02
CA ILE A 69 9.57 26.16 10.05
C ILE A 69 8.34 27.07 10.08
N PRO A 70 8.11 27.80 11.18
CA PRO A 70 7.00 28.72 11.31
C PRO A 70 7.31 30.09 10.69
N PHE A 71 6.26 30.73 10.18
CA PHE A 71 6.28 32.10 9.71
C PHE A 71 5.10 32.85 10.30
N GLU A 72 5.31 34.10 10.66
CA GLU A 72 4.27 35.02 11.13
C GLU A 72 3.98 36.04 10.03
N ALA A 73 2.74 36.02 9.53
CA ALA A 73 2.24 36.96 8.53
C ALA A 73 1.82 38.30 9.19
N THR A 74 1.83 39.38 8.42
CA THR A 74 1.35 40.70 8.87
C THR A 74 -0.16 40.85 8.67
N GLU A 75 -0.75 40.03 7.83
CA GLU A 75 -2.17 40.03 7.49
C GLU A 75 -2.80 38.64 7.69
N ARG A 76 -4.08 38.63 7.98
CA ARG A 76 -4.86 37.39 8.21
C ARG A 76 -5.66 37.02 7.00
N ILE A 77 -5.73 35.72 6.76
CA ILE A 77 -6.72 35.13 5.86
C ILE A 77 -7.82 34.41 6.65
N THR A 78 -8.92 34.09 6.01
CA THR A 78 -10.04 33.35 6.59
C THR A 78 -10.28 32.03 5.90
N LYS A 79 -9.71 31.86 4.70
CA LYS A 79 -9.79 30.65 3.87
C LYS A 79 -8.47 30.45 3.14
N ILE A 80 -8.11 29.21 2.92
CA ILE A 80 -6.84 28.84 2.26
C ILE A 80 -6.71 29.35 0.82
N GLU A 81 -7.85 29.56 0.11
CA GLU A 81 -7.86 30.02 -1.27
C GLU A 81 -7.40 31.49 -1.43
N GLN A 82 -7.27 32.23 -0.34
CA GLN A 82 -6.92 33.65 -0.38
C GLN A 82 -5.43 33.90 -0.60
N ALA A 83 -4.57 32.92 -0.28
CA ALA A 83 -3.14 33.08 -0.44
C ALA A 83 -2.43 31.74 -0.64
N GLU A 84 -1.38 31.76 -1.44
CA GLU A 84 -0.41 30.66 -1.57
C GLU A 84 0.94 31.14 -1.00
N VAL A 85 1.59 30.30 -0.22
CA VAL A 85 2.95 30.50 0.28
C VAL A 85 3.78 29.31 -0.13
N ASP A 86 4.91 29.55 -0.79
CA ASP A 86 5.88 28.52 -1.17
C ASP A 86 7.24 28.85 -0.57
N VAL A 87 7.97 27.81 -0.19
CA VAL A 87 9.34 27.92 0.31
C VAL A 87 10.25 27.10 -0.61
N THR A 88 11.20 27.79 -1.22
CA THR A 88 12.23 27.15 -2.06
C THR A 88 13.48 26.93 -1.23
N PHE A 89 13.90 25.69 -1.10
CA PHE A 89 15.10 25.25 -0.41
C PHE A 89 16.18 24.92 -1.45
N THR A 90 17.40 25.41 -1.27
CA THR A 90 18.54 25.13 -2.17
C THR A 90 19.74 24.67 -1.35
N ASN A 91 20.24 23.48 -1.63
CA ASN A 91 21.46 22.95 -1.01
C ASN A 91 22.68 23.68 -1.55
N ARG A 92 23.50 24.27 -0.66
CA ARG A 92 24.68 25.04 -1.06
C ARG A 92 25.75 24.23 -1.79
N THR A 93 25.83 22.93 -1.48
CA THR A 93 26.89 22.06 -2.00
C THR A 93 26.51 21.46 -3.35
N THR A 94 25.31 20.88 -3.45
CA THR A 94 24.85 20.14 -4.65
C THR A 94 24.05 21.01 -5.61
N SER A 95 23.58 22.18 -5.15
CA SER A 95 22.64 23.05 -5.87
C SER A 95 21.27 22.40 -6.11
N THR A 96 20.97 21.28 -5.46
CA THR A 96 19.64 20.67 -5.47
C THR A 96 18.63 21.66 -4.91
N THR A 97 17.54 21.84 -5.65
CA THR A 97 16.48 22.79 -5.27
C THR A 97 15.15 22.05 -5.16
N LEU A 98 14.50 22.20 -4.00
CA LEU A 98 13.19 21.65 -3.70
C LEU A 98 12.25 22.78 -3.29
N LYS A 99 11.03 22.76 -3.83
CA LYS A 99 10.00 23.75 -3.55
C LYS A 99 8.86 23.10 -2.80
N MET A 100 8.64 23.52 -1.55
CA MET A 100 7.56 23.05 -0.69
C MET A 100 6.45 24.09 -0.58
N PRO A 101 5.18 23.70 -0.76
CA PRO A 101 4.08 24.54 -0.33
C PRO A 101 4.06 24.64 1.19
N ALA A 102 3.82 25.84 1.71
CA ALA A 102 3.52 26.08 3.12
C ALA A 102 2.01 26.06 3.35
N PHE A 103 1.59 25.75 4.57
CA PHE A 103 0.19 25.72 4.97
C PHE A 103 -0.13 26.77 6.01
N TRP A 104 -1.33 27.34 5.92
CA TRP A 104 -1.87 28.22 6.93
C TRP A 104 -2.30 27.41 8.17
N ASN A 105 -1.82 27.80 9.36
CA ASN A 105 -2.14 27.13 10.62
C ASN A 105 -3.07 27.96 11.52
N GLY A 106 -3.78 28.92 10.94
CA GLY A 106 -4.72 29.80 11.61
C GLY A 106 -4.13 31.16 12.04
N GLY A 107 -4.98 32.17 12.12
CA GLY A 107 -4.53 33.54 12.45
C GLY A 107 -3.50 34.05 11.47
N GLU A 108 -2.36 34.50 11.99
CA GLU A 108 -1.18 34.93 11.23
C GLU A 108 -0.16 33.78 11.02
N GLU A 109 -0.38 32.59 11.60
CA GLU A 109 0.59 31.51 11.57
C GLU A 109 0.57 30.75 10.24
N TRP A 110 1.74 30.63 9.61
CA TRP A 110 2.04 29.79 8.47
C TRP A 110 3.19 28.87 8.82
N LYS A 111 3.19 27.65 8.24
CA LYS A 111 4.24 26.68 8.48
C LYS A 111 4.63 25.98 7.19
N VAL A 112 5.92 25.66 7.05
CA VAL A 112 6.40 24.72 6.05
C VAL A 112 7.03 23.52 6.76
N ARG A 113 6.72 22.32 6.29
CA ARG A 113 7.43 21.09 6.68
C ARG A 113 8.35 20.71 5.57
N PHE A 114 9.60 20.43 5.89
CA PHE A 114 10.61 20.06 4.91
C PHE A 114 11.49 18.92 5.45
N ALA A 115 11.68 17.87 4.66
CA ALA A 115 12.63 16.79 4.91
C ALA A 115 13.76 16.88 3.89
N PRO A 116 14.94 17.39 4.26
CA PRO A 116 16.04 17.54 3.31
C PRO A 116 16.51 16.17 2.82
N THR A 117 16.65 16.03 1.51
CA THR A 117 17.01 14.78 0.83
C THR A 117 18.51 14.53 0.78
N GLU A 118 19.33 15.51 1.12
CA GLU A 118 20.78 15.49 1.06
C GLU A 118 21.38 16.20 2.25
N CYS A 119 22.50 15.70 2.75
CA CYS A 119 23.27 16.39 3.78
C CYS A 119 23.84 17.71 3.25
N GLY A 120 24.03 18.67 4.13
CA GLY A 120 24.57 19.98 3.78
C GLY A 120 23.73 21.14 4.33
N ILE A 121 24.14 22.36 4.00
CA ILE A 121 23.38 23.56 4.36
C ILE A 121 22.42 23.88 3.23
N TRP A 122 21.16 24.10 3.61
CA TRP A 122 20.10 24.51 2.72
C TRP A 122 19.72 25.96 3.02
N ASP A 123 19.79 26.83 2.02
CA ASP A 123 19.21 28.15 2.07
C ASP A 123 17.75 28.08 1.66
N TYR A 124 16.87 28.83 2.32
CA TYR A 124 15.49 28.91 1.86
C TYR A 124 15.04 30.35 1.61
N THR A 125 14.09 30.50 0.70
CA THR A 125 13.44 31.75 0.36
C THR A 125 11.94 31.55 0.21
N VAL A 126 11.15 32.42 0.82
CA VAL A 126 9.68 32.41 0.78
C VAL A 126 9.19 33.24 -0.40
N SER A 127 8.20 32.71 -1.11
CA SER A 127 7.41 33.43 -2.12
C SER A 127 5.92 33.35 -1.82
N THR A 128 5.15 34.34 -2.21
CA THR A 128 3.70 34.41 -1.94
C THR A 128 2.93 34.79 -3.21
N LYS A 129 1.64 34.39 -3.25
CA LYS A 129 0.68 34.78 -4.26
C LYS A 129 -0.68 35.00 -3.59
N GLY A 130 -1.50 35.92 -4.10
CA GLY A 130 -2.80 36.27 -3.52
C GLY A 130 -2.68 37.41 -2.51
N THR A 131 -3.31 37.25 -1.33
CA THR A 131 -3.26 38.27 -0.26
C THR A 131 -1.82 38.57 0.16
N GLU A 132 -1.47 39.87 0.27
CA GLU A 132 -0.15 40.30 0.73
C GLU A 132 0.02 39.96 2.21
N LEU A 133 0.88 39.00 2.50
CA LEU A 133 1.07 38.46 3.85
C LEU A 133 2.32 39.02 4.58
N GLY A 134 3.13 39.82 3.90
CA GLY A 134 4.42 40.25 4.44
C GLY A 134 5.45 39.12 4.59
N LEU A 135 5.24 37.98 3.91
CA LEU A 135 6.12 36.82 3.98
C LEU A 135 7.08 36.74 2.80
N ALA A 136 6.75 37.37 1.67
CA ALA A 136 7.59 37.33 0.47
C ALA A 136 9.01 37.82 0.72
N GLY A 137 10.01 37.08 0.26
CA GLY A 137 11.41 37.41 0.42
C GLY A 137 12.03 37.10 1.79
N LYS A 138 11.28 36.56 2.75
CA LYS A 138 11.88 36.00 3.97
C LYS A 138 12.83 34.86 3.59
N THR A 139 13.98 34.79 4.24
CA THR A 139 15.04 33.82 4.01
C THR A 139 15.52 33.25 5.33
N GLY A 140 16.22 32.11 5.25
CA GLY A 140 16.92 31.52 6.38
C GLY A 140 17.72 30.31 5.95
N THR A 141 18.26 29.58 6.92
CA THR A 141 19.21 28.49 6.72
C THR A 141 18.83 27.27 7.55
N LEU A 142 19.07 26.09 6.97
CA LEU A 142 18.85 24.79 7.60
C LEU A 142 20.10 23.91 7.43
N ALA A 143 20.66 23.40 8.52
CA ALA A 143 21.67 22.36 8.48
C ALA A 143 21.02 20.97 8.46
N CYS A 144 21.40 20.14 7.50
CA CYS A 144 21.01 18.74 7.38
C CYS A 144 22.20 17.84 7.63
N ASN A 145 22.22 17.15 8.77
CA ASN A 145 23.22 16.14 9.10
C ASN A 145 22.83 14.77 8.54
N ALA A 146 23.77 13.83 8.48
CA ALA A 146 23.46 12.45 8.17
C ALA A 146 22.54 11.86 9.26
N TYR A 147 21.57 11.04 8.84
CA TYR A 147 20.72 10.32 9.77
C TYR A 147 21.53 9.32 10.61
N LYS A 148 21.34 9.31 11.92
CA LYS A 148 22.10 8.50 12.88
C LYS A 148 21.30 7.37 13.53
N GLY A 149 20.00 7.35 13.29
CA GLY A 149 19.12 6.34 13.85
C GLY A 149 19.13 5.03 13.07
N ASP A 150 18.21 4.14 13.43
CA ASP A 150 18.15 2.78 12.90
C ASP A 150 16.99 2.50 11.93
N LEU A 151 16.13 3.48 11.68
CA LEU A 151 14.97 3.30 10.82
C LEU A 151 15.39 3.32 9.33
N GLU A 152 15.09 2.23 8.63
CA GLU A 152 15.49 2.04 7.24
C GLU A 152 14.95 3.12 6.30
N ILE A 153 13.73 3.62 6.55
CA ILE A 153 13.13 4.67 5.73
C ILE A 153 13.93 5.98 5.73
N TYR A 154 14.64 6.27 6.82
CA TYR A 154 15.50 7.46 6.93
C TYR A 154 16.95 7.18 6.55
N LYS A 155 17.42 5.94 6.67
CA LYS A 155 18.74 5.54 6.14
C LYS A 155 18.77 5.53 4.63
N ARG A 156 17.65 5.09 3.98
CA ARG A 156 17.55 4.80 2.55
C ARG A 156 16.74 5.85 1.78
N GLY A 157 16.02 6.70 2.48
CA GLY A 157 15.11 7.70 1.92
C GLY A 157 13.73 7.20 1.56
N PHE A 158 12.85 8.13 1.26
CA PHE A 158 11.45 7.87 0.97
C PHE A 158 11.25 6.94 -0.23
N LEU A 159 10.07 6.33 -0.31
CA LEU A 159 9.79 5.35 -1.34
C LEU A 159 9.62 6.00 -2.72
N LYS A 160 10.00 5.24 -3.73
CA LYS A 160 9.79 5.57 -5.15
C LYS A 160 9.29 4.35 -5.92
N THR A 161 8.77 4.60 -7.11
CA THR A 161 8.53 3.61 -8.15
C THR A 161 9.53 3.83 -9.29
N GLU A 162 9.86 2.78 -10.01
CA GLU A 162 10.64 2.86 -11.24
C GLU A 162 9.96 2.04 -12.34
N LYS A 163 10.17 2.43 -13.59
CA LYS A 163 9.60 1.74 -14.73
C LYS A 163 10.06 0.27 -14.76
N ASN A 164 9.12 -0.63 -15.00
CA ASN A 164 9.33 -2.08 -15.03
C ASN A 164 9.78 -2.70 -13.69
N THR A 165 9.67 -1.95 -12.59
CA THR A 165 9.92 -2.45 -11.24
C THR A 165 8.60 -2.69 -10.53
N ARG A 166 8.28 -3.95 -10.26
CA ARG A 166 6.96 -4.40 -9.76
C ARG A 166 6.81 -4.29 -8.25
N TYR A 167 7.80 -3.72 -7.56
CA TYR A 167 7.87 -3.52 -6.12
C TYR A 167 8.37 -2.11 -5.82
N PHE A 168 8.08 -1.61 -4.63
CA PHE A 168 8.61 -0.31 -4.21
C PHE A 168 10.10 -0.38 -3.95
N LEU A 169 10.77 0.73 -4.20
CA LEU A 169 12.16 0.96 -3.84
C LEU A 169 12.25 2.08 -2.81
N TYR A 170 13.19 1.96 -1.89
CA TYR A 170 13.70 3.14 -1.20
C TYR A 170 14.40 4.08 -2.20
N ASN A 171 14.65 5.32 -1.80
CA ASN A 171 15.32 6.28 -2.69
C ASN A 171 16.70 5.82 -3.14
N ASP A 172 17.43 5.04 -2.32
CA ASP A 172 18.73 4.45 -2.64
C ASP A 172 18.66 3.25 -3.62
N GLY A 173 17.49 2.83 -4.04
CA GLY A 173 17.26 1.70 -4.95
C GLY A 173 17.10 0.34 -4.26
N THR A 174 17.17 0.28 -2.95
CA THR A 174 16.93 -0.98 -2.21
C THR A 174 15.45 -1.38 -2.26
N PRO A 175 15.10 -2.64 -2.53
CA PRO A 175 13.72 -3.12 -2.51
C PRO A 175 13.05 -2.93 -1.15
N PHE A 176 11.81 -2.40 -1.16
CA PHE A 176 10.99 -2.21 0.02
C PHE A 176 9.93 -3.31 0.11
N PHE A 177 9.90 -4.03 1.23
CA PHE A 177 8.88 -5.06 1.49
C PHE A 177 7.62 -4.41 2.07
N TYR A 178 6.52 -4.43 1.32
CA TYR A 178 5.27 -3.81 1.72
C TYR A 178 4.40 -4.78 2.53
N LEU A 179 4.32 -4.62 3.83
CA LEU A 179 3.35 -5.29 4.71
C LEU A 179 2.57 -4.21 5.46
N GLY A 180 1.31 -4.00 5.08
CA GLY A 180 0.44 -2.97 5.63
C GLY A 180 -0.56 -3.51 6.65
N ASP A 181 -0.95 -2.64 7.60
CA ASP A 181 -2.15 -2.83 8.41
C ASP A 181 -3.19 -1.75 8.09
N THR A 182 -4.46 -2.11 8.09
CA THR A 182 -5.55 -1.26 7.57
C THR A 182 -6.35 -0.63 8.70
N HIS A 183 -6.39 0.69 8.72
CA HIS A 183 -6.99 1.55 9.75
C HIS A 183 -7.81 2.67 9.10
N TRP A 184 -8.89 2.33 8.40
CA TRP A 184 -9.66 3.33 7.63
C TRP A 184 -10.21 4.46 8.48
N THR A 185 -10.40 4.25 9.77
CA THR A 185 -10.92 5.28 10.68
C THR A 185 -9.87 5.78 11.68
N MET A 186 -8.62 5.98 11.22
CA MET A 186 -7.47 6.35 12.03
C MET A 186 -7.76 7.37 13.13
N LEU A 187 -8.47 8.45 12.82
CA LEU A 187 -8.74 9.52 13.81
C LEU A 187 -9.76 9.14 14.88
N THR A 188 -10.37 7.95 14.82
CA THR A 188 -11.19 7.39 15.89
C THR A 188 -10.37 6.58 16.87
N GLU A 189 -9.14 6.19 16.51
CA GLU A 189 -8.20 5.56 17.42
C GLU A 189 -7.71 6.59 18.43
N GLU A 190 -7.92 6.33 19.72
CA GLU A 190 -7.65 7.31 20.76
C GLU A 190 -6.14 7.58 20.89
N PHE A 191 -5.72 8.79 20.57
CA PHE A 191 -4.33 9.23 20.74
C PHE A 191 -3.99 9.47 22.21
N ASP A 192 -4.94 10.00 22.97
CA ASP A 192 -4.85 10.19 24.43
C ASP A 192 -5.96 9.35 25.08
N SER A 193 -5.63 8.27 25.75
CA SER A 193 -6.56 7.34 26.42
C SER A 193 -6.42 7.39 27.93
N ALA A 194 -7.48 7.04 28.64
CA ALA A 194 -7.52 7.05 30.11
C ALA A 194 -7.56 5.63 30.69
N GLY A 195 -6.40 5.06 30.99
CA GLY A 195 -6.28 3.80 31.73
C GLY A 195 -6.61 2.54 30.92
N PRO A 196 -6.72 1.39 31.56
CA PRO A 196 -6.89 0.12 30.89
C PRO A 196 -8.25 0.04 30.18
N ASN A 197 -8.24 -0.49 28.95
CA ASN A 197 -9.47 -0.77 28.20
C ASN A 197 -10.16 -2.05 28.70
N ALA A 198 -11.33 -2.37 28.14
CA ALA A 198 -12.09 -3.58 28.49
C ALA A 198 -11.32 -4.90 28.25
N ASP A 199 -10.30 -4.89 27.39
CA ASP A 199 -9.46 -6.04 27.07
C ASP A 199 -8.22 -6.14 27.97
N GLY A 200 -8.08 -5.25 28.96
CA GLY A 200 -6.97 -5.22 29.90
C GLY A 200 -5.66 -4.70 29.30
N ILE A 201 -5.73 -3.90 28.23
CA ILE A 201 -4.60 -3.17 27.69
C ILE A 201 -4.49 -1.86 28.46
N ASP A 202 -3.43 -1.72 29.24
CA ASP A 202 -3.14 -0.54 30.06
C ASP A 202 -2.15 0.36 29.31
N THR A 203 -2.65 1.44 28.73
CA THR A 203 -1.89 2.41 27.96
C THR A 203 -2.53 3.79 28.02
N ASP A 204 -1.73 4.82 27.90
CA ASP A 204 -2.16 6.23 27.78
C ASP A 204 -2.51 6.63 26.34
N SER A 205 -2.34 5.70 25.38
CA SER A 205 -2.67 5.91 23.96
C SER A 205 -2.96 4.58 23.28
N HIS A 206 -4.21 4.33 22.91
CA HIS A 206 -4.58 3.14 22.13
C HIS A 206 -3.91 3.15 20.76
N PHE A 207 -3.90 4.31 20.09
CA PHE A 207 -3.25 4.47 18.79
C PHE A 207 -1.75 4.11 18.85
N LYS A 208 -1.01 4.67 19.81
CA LYS A 208 0.43 4.38 19.94
C LYS A 208 0.70 2.92 20.25
N TYR A 209 -0.13 2.30 21.12
CA TYR A 209 -0.03 0.88 21.42
C TYR A 209 -0.18 0.02 20.16
N ILE A 210 -1.17 0.33 19.32
CA ILE A 210 -1.41 -0.39 18.06
C ILE A 210 -0.22 -0.25 17.12
N VAL A 211 0.23 0.99 16.88
CA VAL A 211 1.38 1.27 16.01
C VAL A 211 2.64 0.56 16.51
N ASP A 212 2.94 0.67 17.81
CA ASP A 212 4.13 0.04 18.41
C ASP A 212 4.08 -1.49 18.29
N LYS A 213 2.90 -2.09 18.51
CA LYS A 213 2.72 -3.53 18.35
C LYS A 213 2.93 -3.97 16.90
N ARG A 214 2.45 -3.21 15.93
CA ARG A 214 2.66 -3.52 14.51
C ARG A 214 4.13 -3.35 14.08
N VAL A 215 4.83 -2.37 14.62
CA VAL A 215 6.28 -2.24 14.42
C VAL A 215 7.03 -3.44 15.02
N GLU A 216 6.67 -3.89 16.23
CA GLU A 216 7.21 -5.13 16.82
C GLU A 216 6.96 -6.33 15.91
N GLN A 217 5.77 -6.40 15.31
CA GLN A 217 5.35 -7.44 14.35
C GLN A 217 5.88 -7.21 12.93
N LYS A 218 6.81 -6.26 12.74
CA LYS A 218 7.49 -5.96 11.47
C LYS A 218 6.59 -5.53 10.32
N PHE A 219 5.43 -4.95 10.62
CA PHE A 219 4.68 -4.22 9.62
C PHE A 219 5.49 -3.00 9.16
N THR A 220 5.35 -2.65 7.89
CA THR A 220 6.14 -1.58 7.25
C THR A 220 5.28 -0.41 6.80
N VAL A 221 3.97 -0.62 6.70
CA VAL A 221 3.01 0.37 6.21
C VAL A 221 1.79 0.45 7.13
N TYR A 222 1.36 1.68 7.41
CA TYR A 222 0.08 2.01 8.03
C TYR A 222 -0.85 2.56 6.94
N GLN A 223 -2.01 1.92 6.71
CA GLN A 223 -2.99 2.34 5.69
C GLN A 223 -4.17 3.01 6.36
N SER A 224 -4.57 4.22 5.90
CA SER A 224 -5.66 4.95 6.53
C SER A 224 -6.43 5.87 5.59
N GLU A 225 -7.59 6.33 6.08
CA GLU A 225 -8.39 7.41 5.52
C GLU A 225 -8.57 8.52 6.55
N PRO A 226 -7.62 9.43 6.70
CA PRO A 226 -7.67 10.43 7.77
C PRO A 226 -8.88 11.35 7.67
N ILE A 227 -9.31 11.72 6.47
CA ILE A 227 -10.37 12.73 6.28
C ILE A 227 -11.74 12.27 6.77
N GLY A 228 -12.09 10.99 6.65
CA GLY A 228 -13.43 10.52 7.02
C GLY A 228 -13.72 10.37 8.49
N ALA A 229 -12.72 10.38 9.32
CA ALA A 229 -12.88 9.93 10.69
C ALA A 229 -12.93 11.04 11.75
N GLY A 230 -12.73 12.30 11.41
CA GLY A 230 -12.69 13.32 12.43
C GLY A 230 -12.82 14.76 11.96
N PHE A 231 -12.53 15.05 10.73
CA PHE A 231 -12.78 16.33 10.10
C PHE A 231 -13.14 16.14 8.64
N ASP A 232 -13.75 17.14 8.07
CA ASP A 232 -14.30 17.10 6.73
C ASP A 232 -13.94 18.39 6.00
N ALA A 233 -13.08 18.27 4.99
CA ALA A 233 -12.66 19.38 4.15
C ALA A 233 -13.66 19.67 3.00
N THR A 234 -14.86 19.10 3.03
CA THR A 234 -15.84 19.18 1.94
C THR A 234 -16.39 20.57 1.69
N ASN A 235 -16.28 21.47 2.66
CA ASN A 235 -16.77 22.85 2.59
C ASN A 235 -15.65 23.90 2.60
N GLY A 236 -14.42 23.50 2.29
CA GLY A 236 -13.23 24.34 2.38
C GLY A 236 -12.53 24.24 3.71
N ILE A 237 -11.24 24.59 3.73
CA ILE A 237 -10.46 24.60 4.95
C ILE A 237 -10.54 25.99 5.57
N THR A 238 -11.28 26.06 6.66
CA THR A 238 -11.46 27.27 7.46
C THR A 238 -10.67 27.17 8.76
N ARG A 239 -10.65 28.26 9.55
CA ARG A 239 -10.04 28.24 10.88
C ARG A 239 -10.63 27.17 11.81
N ALA A 240 -11.88 26.79 11.63
CA ALA A 240 -12.54 25.75 12.43
C ALA A 240 -11.96 24.35 12.16
N ASP A 241 -11.51 24.11 10.92
CA ASP A 241 -10.98 22.82 10.50
C ASP A 241 -9.52 22.61 10.92
N ILE A 242 -8.78 23.68 11.20
CA ILE A 242 -7.35 23.62 11.55
C ILE A 242 -7.10 22.75 12.78
N LYS A 243 -7.97 22.79 13.78
CA LYS A 243 -7.85 21.91 14.94
C LYS A 243 -7.95 20.42 14.60
N GLY A 244 -8.78 20.08 13.63
CA GLY A 244 -8.86 18.72 13.09
C GLY A 244 -7.55 18.30 12.43
N PHE A 245 -6.95 19.19 11.66
CA PHE A 245 -5.63 18.95 11.05
C PHE A 245 -4.50 18.88 12.08
N GLU A 246 -4.49 19.77 13.08
CA GLU A 246 -3.51 19.69 14.19
C GLU A 246 -3.63 18.38 14.97
N ASN A 247 -4.85 17.87 15.14
CA ASN A 247 -5.04 16.54 15.71
C ASN A 247 -4.51 15.45 14.77
N CYS A 248 -4.81 15.53 13.47
CA CYS A 248 -4.33 14.58 12.47
C CYS A 248 -2.79 14.54 12.39
N ASP A 249 -2.12 15.70 12.53
CA ASP A 249 -0.66 15.82 12.51
C ASP A 249 0.03 14.90 13.52
N LYS A 250 -0.53 14.75 14.71
CA LYS A 250 0.04 13.89 15.76
C LYS A 250 0.15 12.44 15.31
N TYR A 251 -0.86 11.96 14.55
CA TYR A 251 -0.89 10.60 14.03
C TYR A 251 0.16 10.41 12.93
N PHE A 252 0.22 11.33 11.96
CA PHE A 252 1.22 11.29 10.90
C PHE A 252 2.64 11.36 11.46
N GLN A 253 2.88 12.25 12.42
CA GLN A 253 4.17 12.38 13.06
C GLN A 253 4.57 11.09 13.77
N TYR A 254 3.67 10.48 14.56
CA TYR A 254 3.99 9.26 15.29
C TYR A 254 4.25 8.07 14.38
N ILE A 255 3.45 7.89 13.32
CA ILE A 255 3.68 6.87 12.30
C ILE A 255 5.09 7.03 11.70
N ALA A 256 5.46 8.26 11.33
CA ALA A 256 6.78 8.58 10.78
C ALA A 256 7.91 8.35 11.79
N GLU A 257 7.74 8.76 13.06
CA GLU A 257 8.70 8.53 14.14
C GLU A 257 8.98 7.04 14.38
N LYS A 258 8.01 6.17 14.08
CA LYS A 258 8.16 4.72 14.17
C LYS A 258 8.72 4.08 12.90
N GLY A 259 8.99 4.87 11.87
CA GLY A 259 9.56 4.41 10.61
C GLY A 259 8.58 3.69 9.68
N LEU A 260 7.28 3.75 9.96
CA LEU A 260 6.26 3.24 9.06
C LEU A 260 6.01 4.22 7.90
N VAL A 261 5.73 3.67 6.73
CA VAL A 261 5.22 4.44 5.60
C VAL A 261 3.72 4.59 5.74
N HIS A 262 3.21 5.81 5.63
CA HIS A 262 1.79 6.08 5.75
C HIS A 262 1.10 6.12 4.39
N ALA A 263 0.43 5.04 4.02
CA ALA A 263 -0.44 5.01 2.86
C ALA A 263 -1.79 5.64 3.24
N ASN A 264 -2.05 6.85 2.75
CA ASN A 264 -3.19 7.66 3.21
C ASN A 264 -4.07 8.13 2.06
N ALA A 265 -5.39 8.14 2.29
CA ALA A 265 -6.37 8.62 1.34
C ALA A 265 -6.77 10.07 1.64
N GLN A 266 -6.62 10.96 0.66
CA GLN A 266 -7.02 12.37 0.80
C GLN A 266 -8.53 12.56 0.67
N LEU A 267 -9.14 11.99 -0.37
CA LEU A 267 -10.60 11.96 -0.57
C LEU A 267 -11.06 10.52 -0.34
N ILE A 268 -11.73 10.30 0.76
CA ILE A 268 -12.08 8.99 1.25
C ILE A 268 -12.80 8.15 0.22
N PHE A 269 -13.96 8.51 0.01
CA PHE A 269 -14.97 7.68 -0.61
C PHE A 269 -15.72 8.51 -1.66
N PRO A 270 -16.01 7.97 -2.84
CA PRO A 270 -16.72 8.72 -3.86
C PRO A 270 -18.03 9.37 -3.37
N GLY A 271 -18.71 8.74 -2.41
CA GLY A 271 -19.93 9.26 -1.81
C GLY A 271 -19.74 10.47 -0.89
N SER A 272 -18.53 10.76 -0.48
CA SER A 272 -18.20 11.94 0.35
C SER A 272 -17.82 13.17 -0.48
N ILE A 273 -17.65 13.02 -1.79
CA ILE A 273 -17.38 14.14 -2.70
C ILE A 273 -18.61 15.04 -2.79
N THR A 274 -18.41 16.34 -2.62
CA THR A 274 -19.46 17.36 -2.76
C THR A 274 -19.31 18.15 -4.06
N GLN A 275 -20.30 18.96 -4.39
CA GLN A 275 -20.30 19.81 -5.60
C GLN A 275 -19.10 20.77 -5.63
N ASN A 276 -18.55 21.16 -4.47
CA ASN A 276 -17.41 22.08 -4.40
C ASN A 276 -16.14 21.52 -5.05
N PHE A 277 -15.98 20.19 -5.06
CA PHE A 277 -14.81 19.56 -5.70
C PHE A 277 -14.77 19.65 -7.23
N PHE A 278 -15.87 20.10 -7.86
CA PHE A 278 -15.88 20.42 -9.29
C PHE A 278 -15.35 21.82 -9.60
N ASP A 279 -15.16 22.66 -8.59
CA ASP A 279 -14.46 23.93 -8.73
C ASP A 279 -12.95 23.71 -8.69
N ASP A 280 -12.25 24.12 -9.74
CA ASP A 280 -10.81 23.85 -9.91
C ASP A 280 -9.96 24.59 -8.89
N ASP A 281 -10.37 25.81 -8.48
CA ASP A 281 -9.66 26.59 -7.48
C ASP A 281 -9.78 25.95 -6.09
N TYR A 282 -11.00 25.54 -5.74
CA TYR A 282 -11.25 24.79 -4.50
C TYR A 282 -10.46 23.48 -4.43
N LEU A 283 -10.55 22.65 -5.47
CA LEU A 283 -9.84 21.36 -5.54
C LEU A 283 -8.32 21.55 -5.45
N TYR A 284 -7.80 22.55 -6.15
CA TYR A 284 -6.37 22.88 -6.11
C TYR A 284 -5.93 23.22 -4.69
N HIS A 285 -6.60 24.15 -4.01
CA HIS A 285 -6.19 24.62 -2.69
C HIS A 285 -6.35 23.55 -1.60
N VAL A 286 -7.41 22.76 -1.62
CA VAL A 286 -7.59 21.62 -0.69
C VAL A 286 -6.49 20.58 -0.89
N THR A 287 -6.19 20.21 -2.15
CA THR A 287 -5.14 19.25 -2.45
C THR A 287 -3.75 19.80 -2.10
N ARG A 288 -3.49 21.06 -2.44
CA ARG A 288 -2.25 21.76 -2.06
C ARG A 288 -2.04 21.77 -0.55
N TYR A 289 -3.10 22.06 0.22
CA TYR A 289 -3.03 22.09 1.68
C TYR A 289 -2.65 20.72 2.26
N TRP A 290 -3.20 19.63 1.70
CA TRP A 290 -2.86 18.27 2.08
C TRP A 290 -1.40 17.93 1.80
N VAL A 291 -0.91 18.24 0.61
CA VAL A 291 0.50 18.06 0.24
C VAL A 291 1.42 18.89 1.15
N ALA A 292 1.11 20.17 1.36
CA ALA A 292 1.88 21.06 2.21
C ALA A 292 2.05 20.54 3.64
N ARG A 293 1.00 19.87 4.15
CA ARG A 293 0.98 19.38 5.52
C ARG A 293 1.72 18.07 5.70
N TYR A 294 1.67 17.16 4.70
CA TYR A 294 2.05 15.77 4.90
C TYR A 294 3.16 15.24 3.99
N ALA A 295 3.54 15.92 2.92
CA ALA A 295 4.57 15.43 2.01
C ALA A 295 5.97 15.32 2.62
N ALA A 296 6.26 16.02 3.70
CA ALA A 296 7.55 15.88 4.39
C ALA A 296 7.70 14.60 5.24
N TYR A 297 6.66 13.79 5.31
CA TYR A 297 6.67 12.49 5.98
C TYR A 297 6.79 11.35 4.96
N PRO A 298 7.19 10.13 5.37
CA PRO A 298 7.19 8.97 4.50
C PRO A 298 5.74 8.54 4.19
N VAL A 299 5.21 8.96 3.05
CA VAL A 299 3.83 8.72 2.65
C VAL A 299 3.73 7.98 1.31
N LEU A 300 2.60 7.32 1.09
CA LEU A 300 2.10 6.89 -0.21
C LEU A 300 0.73 7.53 -0.41
N TRP A 301 0.58 8.28 -1.50
CA TRP A 301 -0.67 8.98 -1.75
C TRP A 301 -1.74 8.06 -2.31
N THR A 302 -2.91 8.07 -1.69
CA THR A 302 -4.11 7.42 -2.23
C THR A 302 -5.14 8.50 -2.58
N LEU A 303 -5.51 8.60 -3.85
CA LEU A 303 -6.44 9.64 -4.32
C LEU A 303 -7.84 9.51 -3.70
N GLY A 304 -8.25 8.29 -3.47
CA GLY A 304 -9.52 7.95 -2.83
C GLY A 304 -9.67 6.45 -2.74
N GLN A 305 -10.64 6.00 -1.94
CA GLN A 305 -10.97 4.60 -1.79
C GLN A 305 -12.09 4.21 -2.76
N GLU A 306 -12.00 3.00 -3.33
CA GLU A 306 -13.03 2.40 -4.19
C GLU A 306 -13.49 3.31 -5.33
N VAL A 307 -12.53 4.03 -5.93
CA VAL A 307 -12.80 5.05 -6.95
C VAL A 307 -13.44 4.48 -8.22
N ASP A 308 -13.23 3.21 -8.53
CA ASP A 308 -13.80 2.51 -9.67
C ASP A 308 -15.27 2.13 -9.47
N ASP A 309 -15.79 2.21 -8.25
CA ASP A 309 -17.21 2.04 -7.94
C ASP A 309 -17.96 3.39 -7.71
N ALA A 310 -17.30 4.48 -8.04
CA ALA A 310 -17.84 5.83 -7.92
C ALA A 310 -19.30 6.00 -8.40
N PRO A 311 -19.74 5.40 -9.52
CA PRO A 311 -21.14 5.51 -9.95
C PRO A 311 -22.16 4.91 -8.98
N ASN A 312 -21.75 3.95 -8.15
CA ASN A 312 -22.66 3.35 -7.16
C ASN A 312 -22.71 4.17 -5.87
N PHE A 313 -21.67 4.97 -5.61
CA PHE A 313 -21.54 5.70 -4.35
C PHE A 313 -21.78 7.21 -4.48
N SER A 314 -21.56 7.79 -5.66
CA SER A 314 -21.78 9.22 -5.88
C SER A 314 -23.04 9.49 -6.69
N THR A 315 -23.83 10.45 -6.24
CA THR A 315 -24.99 10.99 -6.98
C THR A 315 -24.64 12.18 -7.88
N LEU A 316 -23.37 12.60 -7.89
CA LEU A 316 -22.92 13.83 -8.56
C LEU A 316 -22.52 13.62 -10.03
N GLY A 317 -22.69 12.41 -10.56
CA GLY A 317 -22.32 12.07 -11.93
C GLY A 317 -20.86 11.64 -12.06
N ASP A 318 -20.18 12.09 -13.12
CA ASP A 318 -18.80 11.71 -13.40
C ASP A 318 -17.80 12.47 -12.53
N ILE A 319 -17.29 11.83 -11.49
CA ILE A 319 -16.29 12.39 -10.56
C ILE A 319 -14.84 12.04 -10.92
N TYR A 320 -14.60 11.29 -11.99
CA TYR A 320 -13.23 10.94 -12.40
C TYR A 320 -12.33 12.13 -12.66
N PRO A 321 -12.80 13.21 -13.32
CA PRO A 321 -11.97 14.39 -13.53
C PRO A 321 -11.42 15.01 -12.24
N ILE A 322 -12.12 14.83 -11.12
CA ILE A 322 -11.67 15.28 -9.79
C ILE A 322 -10.39 14.52 -9.41
N TYR A 323 -10.41 13.18 -9.48
CA TYR A 323 -9.25 12.35 -9.15
C TYR A 323 -8.07 12.60 -10.11
N GLN A 324 -8.34 12.78 -11.41
CA GLN A 324 -7.30 13.10 -12.40
C GLN A 324 -6.60 14.43 -12.08
N LYS A 325 -7.38 15.47 -11.78
CA LYS A 325 -6.84 16.78 -11.41
C LYS A 325 -6.07 16.69 -10.07
N MET A 326 -6.61 16.00 -9.09
CA MET A 326 -5.95 15.80 -7.79
C MET A 326 -4.61 15.07 -7.95
N CYS A 327 -4.57 14.00 -8.75
CA CYS A 327 -3.32 13.30 -9.07
C CYS A 327 -2.26 14.24 -9.66
N LYS A 328 -2.67 15.07 -10.63
CA LYS A 328 -1.79 16.05 -11.25
C LYS A 328 -1.29 17.08 -10.26
N ILE A 329 -2.16 17.62 -9.41
CA ILE A 329 -1.81 18.62 -8.40
C ILE A 329 -0.81 18.04 -7.40
N ILE A 330 -1.03 16.81 -6.89
CA ILE A 330 -0.10 16.14 -5.99
C ILE A 330 1.25 15.95 -6.67
N TYR A 331 1.27 15.42 -7.89
CA TYR A 331 2.50 15.20 -8.64
C TYR A 331 3.31 16.49 -8.86
N GLU A 332 2.63 17.60 -9.17
CA GLU A 332 3.29 18.88 -9.40
C GLU A 332 3.83 19.50 -8.11
N LEU A 333 3.11 19.38 -7.01
CA LEU A 333 3.42 20.07 -5.75
C LEU A 333 4.31 19.26 -4.79
N ASP A 334 4.28 17.94 -4.87
CA ASP A 334 5.11 17.08 -4.01
C ASP A 334 6.55 17.02 -4.55
N PRO A 335 7.54 17.63 -3.88
CA PRO A 335 8.91 17.63 -4.37
C PRO A 335 9.61 16.29 -4.23
N TYR A 336 9.10 15.40 -3.36
CA TYR A 336 9.68 14.07 -3.13
C TYR A 336 9.19 13.05 -4.14
N LYS A 337 8.12 13.38 -4.90
CA LYS A 337 7.51 12.49 -5.89
C LYS A 337 7.08 11.14 -5.30
N HIS A 338 6.47 11.19 -4.13
CA HIS A 338 5.92 9.99 -3.52
C HIS A 338 4.97 9.26 -4.46
N PRO A 339 4.99 7.92 -4.45
CA PRO A 339 4.10 7.12 -5.29
C PRO A 339 2.61 7.39 -5.04
N ILE A 340 1.83 7.45 -6.12
CA ILE A 340 0.41 7.79 -6.10
C ILE A 340 -0.41 6.59 -6.56
N THR A 341 -1.49 6.28 -5.84
CA THR A 341 -2.50 5.29 -6.26
C THR A 341 -3.92 5.83 -6.11
N ALA A 342 -4.86 5.08 -6.67
CA ALA A 342 -6.27 5.12 -6.31
C ALA A 342 -6.69 3.71 -5.88
N HIS A 343 -7.32 3.58 -4.71
CA HIS A 343 -7.78 2.28 -4.23
C HIS A 343 -8.93 1.74 -5.09
N GLN A 344 -8.88 0.45 -5.43
CA GLN A 344 -9.72 -0.19 -6.42
C GLN A 344 -10.52 -1.33 -5.79
N MET A 345 -11.85 -1.21 -5.78
CA MET A 345 -12.75 -2.17 -5.17
C MET A 345 -12.96 -3.44 -6.00
N ASN A 346 -13.06 -3.30 -7.31
CA ASN A 346 -13.68 -4.33 -8.15
C ASN A 346 -12.70 -5.09 -9.06
N ALA A 347 -11.47 -5.27 -8.62
CA ALA A 347 -10.51 -6.10 -9.35
C ALA A 347 -11.08 -7.49 -9.75
N ALA A 348 -12.02 -8.02 -8.95
CA ALA A 348 -12.63 -9.34 -9.17
C ALA A 348 -13.89 -9.35 -10.05
N THR A 349 -14.63 -8.25 -10.12
CA THR A 349 -15.99 -8.30 -10.70
C THR A 349 -16.09 -7.71 -12.10
N ILE A 350 -15.11 -7.01 -12.55
CA ILE A 350 -15.17 -6.26 -13.80
C ILE A 350 -15.13 -7.16 -15.04
N GLY A 351 -14.50 -8.31 -14.99
CA GLY A 351 -14.56 -9.30 -16.07
C GLY A 351 -15.93 -9.95 -16.23
N ALA A 352 -16.67 -10.08 -15.13
CA ALA A 352 -17.93 -10.80 -15.09
C ALA A 352 -19.17 -9.97 -15.50
N VAL A 353 -19.13 -8.65 -15.44
CA VAL A 353 -20.35 -7.82 -15.55
C VAL A 353 -20.47 -7.05 -16.86
N GLY A 354 -19.56 -7.18 -17.80
CA GLY A 354 -19.70 -6.60 -19.15
C GLY A 354 -20.00 -5.10 -19.24
N ASN A 355 -20.06 -4.40 -18.13
CA ASN A 355 -20.33 -2.96 -18.10
C ASN A 355 -19.01 -2.20 -18.02
N THR A 356 -18.32 -2.23 -19.12
CA THR A 356 -16.99 -1.66 -19.30
C THR A 356 -17.00 -0.15 -19.45
N SER A 357 -18.17 0.48 -19.58
CA SER A 357 -18.25 1.90 -19.89
C SER A 357 -17.83 2.81 -18.74
N VAL A 358 -17.84 2.32 -17.51
CA VAL A 358 -17.48 3.11 -16.33
C VAL A 358 -16.33 2.45 -15.56
N ARG A 359 -16.21 1.17 -15.64
CA ARG A 359 -15.30 0.36 -14.85
C ARG A 359 -13.99 -0.03 -15.58
N GLY A 360 -13.87 0.24 -16.86
CA GLY A 360 -12.62 0.17 -17.62
C GLY A 360 -11.72 1.37 -17.35
N VAL A 361 -11.89 1.95 -16.21
CA VAL A 361 -11.22 3.12 -15.78
C VAL A 361 -10.27 2.67 -14.71
N ASP A 362 -9.05 2.61 -15.04
CA ASP A 362 -7.92 2.67 -14.20
C ASP A 362 -7.97 2.08 -12.85
N GLY A 363 -9.10 1.65 -12.57
CA GLY A 363 -9.34 1.00 -11.41
C GLY A 363 -8.74 -0.38 -11.43
N GLY A 364 -8.95 -1.19 -12.18
CA GLY A 364 -8.57 -2.55 -12.07
C GLY A 364 -7.89 -3.09 -13.31
N TYR A 365 -6.63 -3.32 -13.27
CA TYR A 365 -5.99 -4.18 -14.25
C TYR A 365 -6.51 -5.61 -14.24
N GLY A 366 -7.19 -6.03 -13.19
CA GLY A 366 -7.98 -7.24 -13.24
C GLY A 366 -8.88 -7.33 -14.47
N ASN A 367 -9.09 -6.20 -15.16
CA ASN A 367 -9.97 -6.07 -16.32
C ASN A 367 -9.38 -5.26 -17.46
N TYR A 368 -8.16 -4.85 -17.36
CA TYR A 368 -7.48 -4.23 -18.47
C TYR A 368 -7.21 -5.32 -19.50
N ASP A 369 -8.11 -5.43 -20.45
CA ASP A 369 -7.86 -6.13 -21.71
C ASP A 369 -7.52 -5.07 -22.75
N PRO A 370 -6.24 -4.93 -23.12
CA PRO A 370 -5.85 -3.95 -24.13
C PRO A 370 -6.53 -4.20 -25.48
N SER A 371 -7.02 -5.42 -25.75
CA SER A 371 -7.81 -5.74 -26.93
C SER A 371 -9.27 -5.28 -26.81
N LYS A 372 -9.76 -5.06 -25.59
CA LYS A 372 -11.12 -4.57 -25.29
C LYS A 372 -11.18 -3.07 -24.95
N THR A 373 -10.07 -2.36 -25.02
CA THR A 373 -10.01 -0.89 -24.84
C THR A 373 -10.79 -0.09 -25.89
N GLN A 374 -11.39 -0.75 -26.83
CA GLN A 374 -12.36 -0.17 -27.75
C GLN A 374 -13.79 -0.52 -27.31
N VAL A 375 -14.21 -0.02 -26.18
CA VAL A 375 -15.62 0.28 -26.03
C VAL A 375 -15.88 1.51 -26.88
N THR A 376 -16.61 1.31 -27.95
CA THR A 376 -16.96 2.31 -28.95
C THR A 376 -17.28 3.66 -28.30
N GLY A 377 -16.39 4.63 -28.48
CA GLY A 377 -16.61 6.02 -28.12
C GLY A 377 -16.06 6.51 -26.79
N THR A 378 -15.38 5.70 -25.99
CA THR A 378 -14.75 6.16 -24.76
C THR A 378 -13.23 6.04 -24.84
N THR A 379 -12.56 7.16 -24.71
CA THR A 379 -11.13 7.23 -24.42
C THR A 379 -10.82 6.41 -23.16
N LYS A 380 -9.71 5.68 -23.17
CA LYS A 380 -9.11 5.09 -21.97
C LYS A 380 -9.11 6.17 -20.89
N ARG A 381 -9.85 5.96 -19.81
CA ARG A 381 -9.89 6.90 -18.70
C ARG A 381 -8.92 6.43 -17.64
N SER A 382 -7.91 7.20 -17.34
CA SER A 382 -6.95 6.99 -16.28
C SER A 382 -6.97 8.14 -15.30
N VAL A 383 -7.08 7.83 -14.02
CA VAL A 383 -6.87 8.84 -12.97
C VAL A 383 -5.40 9.28 -12.95
N PHE A 384 -4.51 8.49 -13.56
CA PHE A 384 -3.07 8.73 -13.59
C PHE A 384 -2.58 9.38 -14.88
N PHE A 385 -3.48 9.84 -15.71
CA PHE A 385 -3.13 10.37 -17.04
C PHE A 385 -1.94 11.33 -17.03
N GLY A 386 -0.85 10.92 -17.65
CA GLY A 386 0.40 11.67 -17.75
C GLY A 386 1.35 11.57 -16.55
N MET A 387 1.06 10.70 -15.56
CA MET A 387 1.87 10.51 -14.35
C MET A 387 2.18 9.04 -14.05
N GLU A 388 2.21 8.23 -15.09
CA GLU A 388 2.32 6.77 -15.00
C GLU A 388 3.61 6.30 -14.34
N GLU A 389 4.71 7.07 -14.41
CA GLU A 389 6.00 6.69 -13.81
C GLU A 389 6.01 6.76 -12.29
N HIS A 390 5.10 7.53 -11.67
CA HIS A 390 5.01 7.71 -10.23
C HIS A 390 3.78 7.03 -9.63
N THR A 391 3.13 6.15 -10.37
CA THR A 391 1.88 5.54 -9.96
C THR A 391 2.02 4.03 -9.76
N TRP A 392 1.14 3.49 -8.91
CA TRP A 392 1.07 2.09 -8.59
C TRP A 392 -0.38 1.62 -8.46
N TRP A 393 -0.59 0.31 -8.39
CA TRP A 393 -1.91 -0.30 -8.35
C TRP A 393 -2.26 -0.78 -6.95
N GLY A 394 -3.19 -0.09 -6.29
CA GLY A 394 -3.76 -0.51 -5.01
C GLY A 394 -5.04 -1.30 -5.24
N ALA A 395 -4.95 -2.61 -5.36
CA ALA A 395 -6.07 -3.47 -5.71
C ALA A 395 -6.77 -4.01 -4.46
N GLN A 396 -8.12 -4.04 -4.47
CA GLN A 396 -8.86 -4.86 -3.53
C GLN A 396 -9.03 -6.25 -4.14
N TRP A 397 -8.32 -7.22 -3.59
CA TRP A 397 -8.42 -8.59 -4.05
C TRP A 397 -8.62 -9.57 -2.88
N ARG A 398 -9.70 -10.34 -2.95
CA ARG A 398 -10.10 -11.32 -1.94
C ARG A 398 -9.97 -12.73 -2.50
N PRO A 399 -8.77 -13.34 -2.52
CA PRO A 399 -8.57 -14.67 -3.07
C PRO A 399 -9.44 -15.69 -2.33
N THR A 400 -9.90 -16.71 -3.06
CA THR A 400 -10.58 -17.86 -2.47
C THR A 400 -9.59 -18.67 -1.66
N VAL A 401 -9.97 -19.13 -0.47
CA VAL A 401 -9.05 -19.81 0.47
C VAL A 401 -9.43 -21.29 0.71
N ASP A 402 -10.62 -21.71 0.32
CA ASP A 402 -11.18 -23.04 0.50
C ASP A 402 -11.16 -23.91 -0.77
N GLN A 403 -10.58 -23.38 -1.83
CA GLN A 403 -10.34 -24.04 -3.11
C GLN A 403 -9.14 -23.41 -3.80
N GLN A 404 -8.74 -23.94 -4.95
CA GLN A 404 -7.73 -23.27 -5.76
C GLN A 404 -8.19 -21.87 -6.13
N TYR A 405 -7.37 -20.87 -5.80
CA TYR A 405 -7.70 -19.48 -6.13
C TYR A 405 -7.70 -19.26 -7.66
N ASN A 406 -8.48 -18.27 -8.09
CA ASN A 406 -8.51 -17.89 -9.50
C ASN A 406 -7.28 -17.03 -9.84
N PHE A 407 -6.47 -17.49 -10.78
CA PHE A 407 -5.29 -16.80 -11.26
C PHE A 407 -5.58 -15.56 -12.10
N GLU A 408 -6.79 -15.41 -12.63
CA GLU A 408 -7.14 -14.39 -13.62
C GLU A 408 -6.80 -12.97 -13.15
N ILE A 409 -7.18 -12.62 -11.93
CA ILE A 409 -6.98 -11.26 -11.41
C ILE A 409 -5.50 -10.91 -11.27
N PRO A 410 -4.69 -11.61 -10.47
CA PRO A 410 -3.28 -11.28 -10.33
C PRO A 410 -2.51 -11.44 -11.65
N LYS A 411 -2.90 -12.42 -12.50
CA LYS A 411 -2.31 -12.61 -13.82
C LYS A 411 -2.57 -11.41 -14.74
N ASN A 412 -3.77 -10.83 -14.71
CA ASN A 412 -4.07 -9.63 -15.47
C ASN A 412 -3.24 -8.42 -15.01
N TYR A 413 -3.04 -8.23 -13.70
CA TYR A 413 -2.11 -7.21 -13.21
C TYR A 413 -0.67 -7.49 -13.66
N TRP A 414 -0.25 -8.76 -13.65
CA TRP A 414 1.07 -9.15 -14.10
C TRP A 414 1.28 -8.89 -15.59
N ASP A 415 0.33 -9.31 -16.43
CA ASP A 415 0.46 -9.24 -17.89
C ASP A 415 0.23 -7.81 -18.43
N PHE A 416 -0.71 -7.07 -17.83
CA PHE A 416 -1.18 -5.78 -18.36
C PHE A 416 -0.91 -4.59 -17.45
N GLY A 417 -0.38 -4.80 -16.25
CA GLY A 417 -0.08 -3.76 -15.26
C GLY A 417 1.13 -2.88 -15.60
N GLU A 418 1.61 -2.91 -16.84
CA GLU A 418 2.69 -2.05 -17.36
C GLU A 418 3.99 -2.16 -16.54
N GLY A 419 4.20 -3.29 -15.87
CA GLY A 419 5.35 -3.49 -14.99
C GLY A 419 5.34 -2.62 -13.73
N LYS A 420 4.19 -2.03 -13.39
CA LYS A 420 4.04 -1.22 -12.17
C LYS A 420 3.95 -2.07 -10.91
N VAL A 421 4.27 -1.44 -9.80
CA VAL A 421 4.01 -1.98 -8.47
C VAL A 421 2.52 -2.27 -8.33
N THR A 422 2.18 -3.49 -7.92
CA THR A 422 0.82 -3.90 -7.60
C THR A 422 0.77 -4.46 -6.19
N ILE A 423 -0.13 -3.94 -5.38
CA ILE A 423 -0.33 -4.33 -3.99
C ILE A 423 -1.74 -4.87 -3.82
N ASN A 424 -1.92 -6.00 -3.15
CA ASN A 424 -3.21 -6.37 -2.60
C ASN A 424 -3.51 -5.46 -1.41
N TYR A 425 -4.07 -4.28 -1.73
CA TYR A 425 -4.19 -3.14 -0.82
C TYR A 425 -5.30 -3.33 0.21
N GLU A 426 -6.35 -4.10 -0.15
CA GLU A 426 -7.40 -4.52 0.75
C GLU A 426 -7.84 -5.94 0.42
N SER A 427 -7.70 -6.85 1.36
CA SER A 427 -8.03 -8.25 1.18
C SER A 427 -9.19 -8.69 2.09
N ARG A 428 -9.22 -9.97 2.48
CA ARG A 428 -10.19 -10.49 3.43
C ARG A 428 -9.81 -10.02 4.84
N TYR A 429 -10.71 -9.30 5.46
CA TYR A 429 -10.55 -8.93 6.88
C TYR A 429 -10.67 -10.14 7.79
N ASP A 430 -9.69 -10.28 8.67
CA ASP A 430 -9.70 -11.27 9.72
C ASP A 430 -10.86 -11.02 10.69
N TYR A 431 -11.54 -12.06 11.12
CA TYR A 431 -12.75 -12.01 11.95
C TYR A 431 -13.94 -11.21 11.38
N LEU A 432 -13.90 -10.88 10.08
CA LEU A 432 -15.05 -10.36 9.35
C LEU A 432 -15.47 -11.30 8.20
N TYR A 433 -14.51 -11.70 7.36
CA TYR A 433 -14.72 -12.61 6.22
C TYR A 433 -14.01 -13.95 6.37
N THR A 434 -13.10 -14.06 7.30
CA THR A 434 -12.25 -15.24 7.54
C THR A 434 -11.74 -15.22 8.97
N LYS A 435 -11.02 -16.24 9.39
CA LYS A 435 -10.20 -16.25 10.61
C LYS A 435 -8.74 -16.40 10.22
N ASN A 436 -7.85 -16.32 11.17
CA ASN A 436 -6.38 -16.37 11.00
C ASN A 436 -5.88 -17.14 9.76
N PHE A 437 -6.50 -18.28 9.43
CA PHE A 437 -6.12 -19.08 8.27
C PHE A 437 -6.31 -18.32 6.96
N GLY A 438 -7.51 -17.80 6.68
CA GLY A 438 -7.79 -17.16 5.40
C GLY A 438 -7.05 -15.85 5.22
N ALA A 439 -6.82 -15.07 6.28
CA ALA A 439 -5.98 -13.87 6.24
C ALA A 439 -4.52 -14.24 5.91
N ARG A 440 -4.00 -15.31 6.56
CA ARG A 440 -2.67 -15.84 6.26
C ARG A 440 -2.55 -16.33 4.82
N VAL A 441 -3.50 -17.14 4.35
CA VAL A 441 -3.53 -17.63 2.95
C VAL A 441 -3.56 -16.45 1.98
N SER A 442 -4.36 -15.42 2.23
CA SER A 442 -4.45 -14.23 1.37
C SER A 442 -3.10 -13.51 1.27
N GLY A 443 -2.38 -13.36 2.37
CA GLY A 443 -1.03 -12.77 2.37
C GLY A 443 -0.05 -13.57 1.51
N TRP A 444 0.07 -14.88 1.76
CA TRP A 444 0.98 -15.74 1.00
C TRP A 444 0.67 -15.78 -0.50
N ILE A 445 -0.61 -15.94 -0.86
CA ILE A 445 -1.02 -15.95 -2.27
C ILE A 445 -0.69 -14.60 -2.93
N SER A 446 -0.87 -13.47 -2.25
CA SER A 446 -0.58 -12.15 -2.82
C SER A 446 0.87 -12.03 -3.27
N TYR A 447 1.83 -12.35 -2.40
CA TYR A 447 3.24 -12.29 -2.78
C TYR A 447 3.62 -13.29 -3.87
N LEU A 448 3.09 -14.52 -3.83
CA LEU A 448 3.40 -15.56 -4.82
C LEU A 448 2.65 -15.37 -6.15
N SER A 449 1.76 -14.39 -6.23
CA SER A 449 1.03 -14.01 -7.45
C SER A 449 1.52 -12.71 -8.07
N GLY A 450 2.70 -12.23 -7.68
CA GLY A 450 3.30 -11.03 -8.25
C GLY A 450 2.68 -9.71 -7.78
N MET A 451 1.82 -9.76 -6.75
CA MET A 451 1.43 -8.60 -5.97
C MET A 451 2.44 -8.47 -4.82
N TYR A 452 3.52 -7.70 -5.02
CA TYR A 452 4.62 -7.65 -4.04
C TYR A 452 4.30 -6.78 -2.82
N GLY A 453 3.10 -6.98 -2.26
CA GLY A 453 2.64 -6.37 -1.04
C GLY A 453 1.23 -6.80 -0.65
N TYR A 454 0.97 -6.72 0.63
CA TYR A 454 -0.27 -7.15 1.25
C TYR A 454 -0.71 -6.18 2.34
N GLY A 455 -1.94 -5.66 2.21
CA GLY A 455 -2.66 -4.92 3.23
C GLY A 455 -3.47 -5.89 4.08
N TYR A 456 -2.94 -6.24 5.25
CA TYR A 456 -3.68 -6.98 6.26
C TYR A 456 -4.76 -6.07 6.86
N GLY A 457 -5.83 -6.65 7.40
CA GLY A 457 -6.83 -5.93 8.18
C GLY A 457 -7.59 -6.87 9.09
N GLY A 458 -7.81 -6.43 10.31
CA GLY A 458 -8.71 -7.06 11.27
C GLY A 458 -10.06 -6.37 11.28
N ALA A 459 -11.15 -7.11 11.52
CA ALA A 459 -12.52 -6.60 11.50
C ALA A 459 -12.73 -5.37 12.39
N ASP A 460 -12.10 -5.36 13.54
CA ASP A 460 -12.27 -4.30 14.52
C ASP A 460 -11.12 -3.28 14.51
N MET A 461 -10.07 -3.54 13.75
CA MET A 461 -8.97 -2.61 13.54
C MET A 461 -9.29 -1.60 12.45
N TRP A 462 -9.75 -2.05 11.29
CA TRP A 462 -10.05 -1.13 10.18
C TRP A 462 -11.11 -0.09 10.54
N TYR A 463 -11.95 -0.37 11.52
CA TYR A 463 -13.01 0.52 12.00
C TYR A 463 -12.85 0.94 13.47
N TYR A 464 -11.78 0.57 14.12
CA TYR A 464 -11.45 0.82 15.52
C TYR A 464 -12.66 0.68 16.46
N LYS A 465 -12.97 -0.55 16.86
CA LYS A 465 -14.11 -0.81 17.74
C LYS A 465 -13.68 -1.17 19.15
N THR A 466 -14.26 -0.46 20.09
CA THR A 466 -14.21 -0.79 21.51
C THR A 466 -15.33 -1.73 21.91
N THR A 467 -16.42 -1.77 21.14
CA THR A 467 -17.56 -2.66 21.32
C THR A 467 -18.15 -2.99 19.94
N TYR A 468 -18.59 -4.23 19.76
CA TYR A 468 -19.20 -4.66 18.51
C TYR A 468 -20.47 -3.87 18.16
N THR A 469 -20.57 -3.38 16.95
CA THR A 469 -21.70 -2.62 16.44
C THR A 469 -22.18 -3.02 15.04
N MET A 470 -21.55 -4.00 14.39
CA MET A 470 -21.95 -4.40 13.03
C MET A 470 -22.85 -5.65 13.06
N ASP A 471 -24.10 -5.49 12.65
CA ASP A 471 -25.02 -6.59 12.31
C ASP A 471 -24.63 -7.18 10.94
N GLN A 472 -23.49 -7.87 10.88
CA GLN A 472 -23.13 -8.62 9.69
C GLN A 472 -23.58 -10.08 9.83
N PRO A 473 -24.16 -10.67 8.78
CA PRO A 473 -24.50 -12.09 8.81
C PRO A 473 -23.23 -12.94 8.99
N ALA A 474 -23.39 -14.15 9.51
CA ALA A 474 -22.32 -15.12 9.56
C ALA A 474 -21.76 -15.36 8.14
N TYR A 475 -20.46 -15.61 8.05
CA TYR A 475 -19.81 -16.02 6.80
C TYR A 475 -19.47 -17.52 6.90
N ASP A 476 -20.08 -18.31 6.02
CA ASP A 476 -19.85 -19.74 5.96
C ASP A 476 -18.71 -20.05 4.95
N GLY A 477 -17.80 -20.91 5.34
CA GLY A 477 -16.66 -21.32 4.55
C GLY A 477 -15.74 -22.22 5.37
N ILE A 478 -14.53 -22.48 4.87
CA ILE A 478 -13.53 -23.29 5.59
C ILE A 478 -13.14 -22.63 6.94
N ASP A 479 -13.26 -21.34 7.01
CA ASP A 479 -13.08 -20.50 8.19
C ASP A 479 -14.38 -19.81 8.55
N THR A 480 -15.38 -20.57 8.99
CA THR A 480 -16.67 -19.99 9.39
C THR A 480 -16.49 -18.86 10.41
N VAL A 481 -16.96 -17.68 10.08
CA VAL A 481 -17.01 -16.51 10.97
C VAL A 481 -18.44 -16.35 11.48
N THR A 482 -18.66 -16.63 12.74
CA THR A 482 -19.98 -16.50 13.38
C THR A 482 -20.28 -15.02 13.72
N VAL A 483 -21.54 -14.74 14.05
CA VAL A 483 -21.92 -13.41 14.57
C VAL A 483 -21.16 -13.08 15.87
N GLU A 484 -20.86 -14.09 16.68
CA GLU A 484 -20.08 -13.89 17.92
C GLU A 484 -18.62 -13.56 17.64
N ASP A 485 -17.99 -14.21 16.64
CA ASP A 485 -16.62 -13.89 16.22
C ASP A 485 -16.48 -12.43 15.79
N LYS A 486 -17.52 -11.87 15.16
CA LYS A 486 -17.55 -10.47 14.72
C LYS A 486 -17.70 -9.44 15.85
N LYS A 487 -17.85 -9.91 17.09
CA LYS A 487 -17.87 -9.06 18.28
C LYS A 487 -16.46 -8.80 18.86
N THR A 488 -15.44 -9.24 18.17
CA THR A 488 -14.05 -9.01 18.55
C THR A 488 -13.74 -7.51 18.59
N THR A 489 -13.08 -7.08 19.64
CA THR A 489 -12.63 -5.70 19.80
C THR A 489 -11.23 -5.50 19.21
N TRP A 490 -10.81 -4.24 19.00
CA TRP A 490 -9.45 -3.94 18.56
C TRP A 490 -8.39 -4.52 19.52
N GLY A 491 -8.63 -4.46 20.83
CA GLY A 491 -7.70 -4.98 21.83
C GLY A 491 -7.57 -6.50 21.80
N GLN A 492 -8.65 -7.21 21.45
CA GLN A 492 -8.60 -8.65 21.21
C GLN A 492 -7.86 -8.98 19.91
N MET A 493 -8.10 -8.21 18.84
CA MET A 493 -7.39 -8.39 17.57
C MET A 493 -5.87 -8.24 17.74
N MET A 494 -5.41 -7.31 18.57
CA MET A 494 -3.98 -7.14 18.86
C MET A 494 -3.33 -8.36 19.54
N LYS A 495 -4.14 -9.24 20.15
CA LYS A 495 -3.68 -10.47 20.81
C LYS A 495 -3.81 -11.72 19.93
N MET A 496 -4.39 -11.59 18.73
CA MET A 496 -4.55 -12.72 17.83
C MET A 496 -3.21 -13.15 17.21
N PRO A 497 -3.02 -14.47 16.96
CA PRO A 497 -1.76 -14.99 16.46
C PRO A 497 -1.41 -14.52 15.04
N ILE A 498 -2.37 -13.98 14.32
CA ILE A 498 -2.18 -13.56 12.91
C ILE A 498 -1.13 -12.46 12.77
N GLY A 499 -1.03 -11.54 13.73
CA GLY A 499 0.01 -10.51 13.70
C GLY A 499 1.42 -11.11 13.69
N ASP A 500 1.66 -12.14 14.51
CA ASP A 500 2.94 -12.86 14.53
C ASP A 500 3.12 -13.72 13.26
N GLN A 501 2.03 -14.27 12.72
CA GLN A 501 2.08 -15.02 11.46
C GLN A 501 2.40 -14.13 10.25
N MET A 502 2.01 -12.86 10.28
CA MET A 502 2.47 -11.85 9.31
C MET A 502 3.96 -11.54 9.47
N THR A 503 4.47 -11.53 10.71
CA THR A 503 5.91 -11.45 10.98
C THR A 503 6.67 -12.64 10.38
N TYR A 504 6.14 -13.85 10.49
CA TYR A 504 6.76 -15.03 9.91
C TYR A 504 6.78 -14.98 8.38
N LEU A 505 5.70 -14.49 7.76
CA LEU A 505 5.65 -14.23 6.32
C LEU A 505 6.72 -13.22 5.90
N GLN A 506 6.81 -12.09 6.59
CA GLN A 506 7.81 -11.05 6.32
C GLN A 506 9.23 -11.60 6.45
N ASN A 507 9.53 -12.31 7.54
CA ASN A 507 10.84 -12.93 7.76
C ASN A 507 11.20 -13.95 6.67
N PHE A 508 10.24 -14.75 6.22
CA PHE A 508 10.45 -15.73 5.16
C PHE A 508 10.88 -15.06 3.86
N PHE A 509 10.09 -14.09 3.40
CA PHE A 509 10.37 -13.44 2.12
C PHE A 509 11.62 -12.56 2.19
N THR A 510 11.84 -11.81 3.25
CA THR A 510 13.02 -10.93 3.38
C THR A 510 14.33 -11.68 3.57
N ALA A 511 14.29 -12.98 3.93
CA ALA A 511 15.46 -13.86 3.89
C ALA A 511 15.82 -14.32 2.46
N LEU A 512 14.99 -14.02 1.46
CA LEU A 512 15.18 -14.34 0.06
C LEU A 512 15.34 -13.06 -0.77
N SER A 513 15.81 -13.21 -2.02
CA SER A 513 15.69 -12.16 -3.03
C SER A 513 14.24 -12.14 -3.58
N TRP A 514 13.27 -11.87 -2.70
CA TRP A 514 11.83 -11.99 -2.97
C TRP A 514 11.37 -11.20 -4.20
N TRP A 515 12.03 -10.10 -4.49
CA TRP A 515 11.74 -9.24 -5.65
C TRP A 515 12.10 -9.86 -7.00
N LYS A 516 12.81 -11.00 -7.00
CA LYS A 516 13.13 -11.80 -8.19
C LYS A 516 12.15 -12.93 -8.43
N LEU A 517 11.26 -13.21 -7.47
CA LEU A 517 10.31 -14.29 -7.61
C LEU A 517 9.30 -13.98 -8.71
N ILE A 518 9.20 -14.85 -9.70
CA ILE A 518 8.26 -14.77 -10.81
C ILE A 518 7.08 -15.69 -10.49
N PRO A 519 5.83 -15.21 -10.54
CA PRO A 519 4.68 -16.06 -10.27
C PRO A 519 4.49 -17.11 -11.36
N GLU A 520 4.25 -18.33 -10.95
CA GLU A 520 4.05 -19.45 -11.89
C GLU A 520 2.60 -19.52 -12.43
N PHE A 521 1.62 -19.01 -11.68
CA PHE A 521 0.19 -19.11 -12.01
C PHE A 521 -0.21 -20.53 -12.42
N ASP A 522 -0.60 -20.72 -13.69
CA ASP A 522 -0.99 -21.99 -14.32
C ASP A 522 -0.08 -22.36 -15.52
N ASN A 523 1.12 -21.80 -15.58
CA ASN A 523 2.07 -22.00 -16.69
C ASN A 523 2.55 -23.47 -16.79
N ASN A 524 2.57 -24.19 -15.67
CA ASN A 524 2.95 -25.60 -15.63
C ASN A 524 4.39 -25.88 -16.08
N GLU A 525 5.29 -24.96 -15.79
CA GLU A 525 6.70 -25.07 -16.19
C GLU A 525 7.64 -25.29 -15.00
N TYR A 526 7.72 -24.32 -14.08
CA TYR A 526 8.53 -24.43 -12.86
C TYR A 526 7.79 -25.11 -11.72
N PHE A 527 6.46 -25.01 -11.72
CA PHE A 527 5.59 -25.85 -10.91
C PHE A 527 4.65 -26.62 -11.83
N VAL A 528 4.77 -27.95 -11.82
CA VAL A 528 3.96 -28.83 -12.65
C VAL A 528 2.86 -29.45 -11.81
N LYS A 529 1.62 -28.98 -12.03
CA LYS A 529 0.44 -29.51 -11.34
C LYS A 529 0.23 -31.00 -11.69
N SER A 530 -0.09 -31.79 -10.70
CA SER A 530 -0.48 -33.20 -10.88
C SER A 530 -1.98 -33.37 -10.64
N GLU A 531 -2.69 -33.88 -11.63
CA GLU A 531 -4.12 -34.23 -11.49
C GLU A 531 -4.38 -35.33 -10.46
N ALA A 532 -3.37 -36.16 -10.16
CA ALA A 532 -3.44 -37.19 -9.14
C ALA A 532 -3.36 -36.65 -7.71
N LYS A 533 -3.03 -35.36 -7.53
CA LYS A 533 -2.86 -34.69 -6.24
C LYS A 533 -3.91 -33.59 -6.10
N SER A 534 -4.63 -33.54 -4.99
CA SER A 534 -5.77 -32.64 -4.75
C SER A 534 -5.42 -31.35 -4.03
N GLY A 535 -4.13 -31.04 -3.87
CA GLY A 535 -3.67 -29.86 -3.14
C GLY A 535 -3.98 -28.55 -3.88
N TYR A 536 -4.21 -27.48 -3.09
CA TYR A 536 -4.29 -26.11 -3.59
C TYR A 536 -2.95 -25.42 -3.42
N TYR A 537 -2.54 -24.60 -4.39
CA TYR A 537 -1.21 -24.02 -4.42
C TYR A 537 -1.18 -22.56 -4.86
N ALA A 538 -0.13 -21.86 -4.43
CA ALA A 538 0.42 -20.67 -5.08
C ALA A 538 1.93 -20.89 -5.19
N ALA A 539 2.51 -20.62 -6.35
CA ALA A 539 3.91 -20.91 -6.62
C ALA A 539 4.61 -19.75 -7.32
N ALA A 540 5.88 -19.53 -6.96
CA ALA A 540 6.75 -18.59 -7.64
C ALA A 540 8.19 -19.13 -7.64
N HIS A 541 9.02 -18.61 -8.56
CA HIS A 541 10.40 -19.07 -8.75
C HIS A 541 11.33 -17.90 -9.09
N ASP A 542 12.63 -18.05 -8.78
CA ASP A 542 13.71 -17.25 -9.34
C ASP A 542 14.47 -18.15 -10.32
N GLU A 543 13.91 -18.30 -11.52
CA GLU A 543 14.33 -19.30 -12.50
C GLU A 543 14.55 -20.67 -11.83
N ASN A 544 15.74 -21.27 -12.01
CA ASN A 544 16.10 -22.55 -11.36
C ASN A 544 16.91 -22.36 -10.05
N ASN A 545 16.94 -21.16 -9.48
CA ASN A 545 17.71 -20.88 -8.24
C ASN A 545 16.85 -21.09 -6.99
N THR A 546 15.61 -20.60 -7.03
CA THR A 546 14.71 -20.65 -5.86
C THR A 546 13.31 -21.01 -6.31
N TYR A 547 12.67 -21.92 -5.59
CA TYR A 547 11.28 -22.30 -5.76
C TYR A 547 10.55 -22.11 -4.44
N VAL A 548 9.43 -21.43 -4.48
CA VAL A 548 8.54 -21.25 -3.33
C VAL A 548 7.16 -21.76 -3.72
N VAL A 549 6.67 -22.77 -3.01
CA VAL A 549 5.33 -23.34 -3.26
C VAL A 549 4.55 -23.34 -1.96
N TYR A 550 3.53 -22.52 -1.89
CA TYR A 550 2.59 -22.49 -0.77
C TYR A 550 1.43 -23.44 -1.04
N LEU A 551 1.27 -24.43 -0.18
CA LEU A 551 0.23 -25.46 -0.24
C LEU A 551 -0.74 -25.22 0.91
N TYR A 552 -1.99 -24.80 0.62
CA TYR A 552 -2.92 -24.32 1.64
C TYR A 552 -4.19 -25.16 1.84
N ASN A 553 -4.26 -26.35 1.25
CA ASN A 553 -5.32 -27.31 1.56
C ASN A 553 -5.17 -27.90 2.97
N LYS A 554 -6.28 -28.27 3.60
CA LYS A 554 -6.33 -28.88 4.95
C LYS A 554 -6.13 -30.41 4.93
N THR A 555 -5.32 -30.93 4.01
CA THR A 555 -4.88 -32.32 3.94
C THR A 555 -3.35 -32.38 3.87
N THR A 556 -2.76 -33.57 3.92
CA THR A 556 -1.31 -33.76 3.73
C THR A 556 -0.90 -33.79 2.25
N ASP A 557 -1.85 -33.72 1.32
CA ASP A 557 -1.56 -33.78 -0.09
C ASP A 557 -0.76 -32.58 -0.58
N SER A 558 0.19 -32.83 -1.47
CA SER A 558 0.81 -31.81 -2.31
C SER A 558 -0.01 -31.64 -3.61
N ALA A 559 0.27 -30.58 -4.36
CA ALA A 559 -0.46 -30.25 -5.59
C ALA A 559 0.29 -30.63 -6.88
N GLY A 560 1.58 -30.96 -6.81
CA GLY A 560 2.38 -31.23 -7.99
C GLY A 560 3.84 -31.51 -7.69
N GLY A 561 4.70 -31.15 -8.64
CA GLY A 561 6.16 -31.25 -8.60
C GLY A 561 6.83 -29.97 -9.09
N LEU A 562 8.14 -29.85 -8.90
CA LEU A 562 8.96 -28.81 -9.51
C LEU A 562 9.46 -29.26 -10.88
N GLY A 563 9.56 -28.31 -11.81
CA GLY A 563 10.12 -28.50 -13.14
C GLY A 563 11.28 -27.54 -13.42
N LYS A 564 11.92 -27.70 -14.57
CA LYS A 564 13.04 -26.86 -15.03
C LYS A 564 14.19 -26.72 -14.01
N MET A 565 14.37 -27.70 -13.14
CA MET A 565 15.52 -27.75 -12.24
C MET A 565 16.79 -28.03 -13.03
N ASP A 566 17.91 -27.48 -12.60
CA ASP A 566 19.23 -27.73 -13.22
C ASP A 566 19.71 -29.15 -12.88
N PRO A 567 19.85 -30.06 -13.87
CA PRO A 567 20.27 -31.43 -13.62
C PRO A 567 21.70 -31.55 -13.09
N ALA A 568 22.53 -30.53 -13.25
CA ALA A 568 23.91 -30.49 -12.79
C ALA A 568 24.06 -29.94 -11.37
N ALA A 569 23.00 -29.38 -10.81
CA ALA A 569 23.02 -28.75 -9.50
C ALA A 569 22.48 -29.67 -8.39
N THR A 570 22.79 -29.29 -7.16
CA THR A 570 22.14 -29.81 -5.96
C THR A 570 21.28 -28.72 -5.32
N TYR A 571 20.25 -29.14 -4.60
CA TYR A 571 19.32 -28.22 -3.96
C TYR A 571 19.09 -28.60 -2.49
N THR A 572 18.81 -27.59 -1.69
CA THR A 572 18.27 -27.76 -0.33
C THR A 572 16.75 -27.56 -0.37
N ALA A 573 16.00 -28.52 0.17
CA ALA A 573 14.54 -28.44 0.32
C ALA A 573 14.15 -28.41 1.78
N LYS A 574 13.22 -27.49 2.11
CA LYS A 574 12.69 -27.31 3.46
C LYS A 574 11.18 -27.09 3.42
N TRP A 575 10.49 -27.63 4.42
CA TRP A 575 9.17 -27.15 4.78
C TRP A 575 9.29 -25.96 5.72
N PHE A 576 8.46 -24.95 5.51
CA PHE A 576 8.27 -23.83 6.43
C PHE A 576 6.82 -23.85 6.91
N ASP A 577 6.64 -23.78 8.22
CA ASP A 577 5.31 -23.69 8.83
C ASP A 577 4.92 -22.20 9.01
N PRO A 578 3.97 -21.66 8.22
CA PRO A 578 3.61 -20.24 8.31
C PRO A 578 2.84 -19.87 9.58
N ARG A 579 2.49 -20.86 10.41
CA ARG A 579 1.81 -20.65 11.70
C ARG A 579 2.79 -20.44 12.85
N THR A 580 4.01 -20.99 12.74
CA THR A 580 5.02 -20.97 13.80
C THR A 580 6.32 -20.29 13.38
N GLY A 581 6.56 -20.11 12.07
CA GLY A 581 7.81 -19.59 11.54
C GLY A 581 8.97 -20.60 11.52
N GLU A 582 8.69 -21.88 11.74
CA GLU A 582 9.72 -22.92 11.86
C GLU A 582 10.02 -23.60 10.52
N TYR A 583 11.29 -23.97 10.34
CA TYR A 583 11.74 -24.75 9.20
C TYR A 583 11.98 -26.22 9.58
N THR A 584 11.57 -27.14 8.70
CA THR A 584 11.92 -28.55 8.76
C THR A 584 12.67 -28.93 7.50
N VAL A 585 13.90 -29.40 7.61
CA VAL A 585 14.70 -29.83 6.46
C VAL A 585 14.12 -31.14 5.90
N ILE A 586 13.87 -31.14 4.59
CA ILE A 586 13.49 -32.36 3.84
C ILE A 586 14.78 -33.05 3.37
N SER A 587 15.66 -32.30 2.72
CA SER A 587 16.96 -32.74 2.24
C SER A 587 17.85 -31.53 1.97
N ASP A 588 19.13 -31.65 2.20
CA ASP A 588 20.15 -30.66 1.85
C ASP A 588 20.90 -30.98 0.54
N SER A 589 20.52 -32.07 -0.13
CA SER A 589 21.23 -32.58 -1.31
C SER A 589 20.27 -33.27 -2.29
N ILE A 590 19.26 -32.54 -2.76
CA ILE A 590 18.39 -33.00 -3.84
C ILE A 590 19.13 -32.87 -5.16
N THR A 591 19.03 -33.90 -6.01
CA THR A 591 19.45 -33.87 -7.42
C THR A 591 18.22 -34.13 -8.29
N ALA A 592 18.07 -33.37 -9.38
CA ALA A 592 16.96 -33.48 -10.31
C ALA A 592 17.49 -33.88 -11.71
N ALA A 593 17.95 -35.14 -11.85
CA ALA A 593 18.63 -35.62 -13.06
C ALA A 593 17.80 -35.49 -14.35
N ASP A 594 16.49 -35.49 -14.23
CA ASP A 594 15.53 -35.25 -15.33
C ASP A 594 14.97 -33.81 -15.33
N GLY A 595 15.50 -32.93 -14.49
CA GLY A 595 15.02 -31.55 -14.34
C GLY A 595 13.74 -31.43 -13.51
N THR A 596 13.32 -32.49 -12.81
CA THR A 596 12.07 -32.52 -12.01
C THR A 596 12.30 -32.95 -10.56
N TYR A 597 11.39 -32.54 -9.67
CA TYR A 597 11.35 -33.00 -8.29
C TYR A 597 9.90 -33.17 -7.83
N ASP A 598 9.54 -34.38 -7.45
CA ASP A 598 8.19 -34.66 -6.94
C ASP A 598 8.06 -34.15 -5.49
N ILE A 599 7.15 -33.20 -5.28
CA ILE A 599 6.94 -32.60 -3.96
C ILE A 599 6.37 -33.66 -3.01
N PRO A 600 7.05 -33.93 -1.86
CA PRO A 600 6.54 -34.89 -0.89
C PRO A 600 5.25 -34.42 -0.23
N GLN A 601 4.57 -35.34 0.46
CA GLN A 601 3.43 -34.97 1.30
C GLN A 601 3.84 -33.95 2.36
N LYS A 602 2.91 -33.05 2.70
CA LYS A 602 3.10 -32.11 3.78
C LYS A 602 3.23 -32.86 5.13
N PRO A 603 4.04 -32.38 6.04
CA PRO A 603 4.21 -33.02 7.36
C PRO A 603 2.95 -32.93 8.24
N VAL A 604 2.08 -31.98 7.94
CA VAL A 604 0.81 -31.75 8.67
C VAL A 604 -0.34 -31.52 7.69
N ALA A 605 -1.56 -31.84 8.14
CA ALA A 605 -2.79 -31.56 7.39
C ALA A 605 -3.24 -30.09 7.55
N ASP A 606 -2.34 -29.15 7.27
CA ASP A 606 -2.57 -27.72 7.31
C ASP A 606 -1.74 -27.02 6.23
N ASP A 607 -1.80 -25.69 6.14
CA ASP A 607 -0.99 -24.96 5.16
C ASP A 607 0.51 -25.03 5.49
N MET A 608 1.32 -25.19 4.45
CA MET A 608 2.77 -25.30 4.52
C MET A 608 3.42 -24.66 3.28
N VAL A 609 4.63 -24.16 3.46
CA VAL A 609 5.43 -23.62 2.36
C VAL A 609 6.60 -24.55 2.06
N LEU A 610 6.75 -24.97 0.83
CA LEU A 610 7.98 -25.60 0.36
C LEU A 610 8.92 -24.52 -0.14
N LEU A 611 10.12 -24.52 0.39
CA LEU A 611 11.25 -23.72 -0.10
C LEU A 611 12.32 -24.65 -0.65
N VAL A 612 12.69 -24.48 -1.91
CA VAL A 612 13.80 -25.20 -2.54
C VAL A 612 14.77 -24.18 -3.10
N THR A 613 16.03 -24.26 -2.67
CA THR A 613 17.10 -23.35 -3.09
C THR A 613 18.29 -24.12 -3.66
N LYS A 614 18.84 -23.61 -4.76
CA LYS A 614 20.08 -24.12 -5.35
C LYS A 614 21.24 -23.89 -4.41
N ASN A 615 22.10 -24.93 -4.21
CA ASN A 615 23.26 -24.86 -3.32
C ASN A 615 24.45 -24.14 -3.95
#